data_9484f664bed893dc2be37546deef5792
#
_entry.id   9484f664bed893dc2be37546deef5792
#
_cell.length_a   1.000
_cell.length_b   1.000
_cell.length_c   1.000
_cell.angle_alpha   90.00
_cell.angle_beta   90.00
_cell.angle_gamma   90.00
#
_symmetry.space_group_name_H-M   'P 1'
#
loop_
_entity.id
_entity.type
_entity.pdbx_description
1 polymer ?
#
loop_
_entity_poly.entity_id
_entity_poly.type
_entity_poly.pdbx_seq_one_letter_code
_entity_poly.pdbx_strand_id
1 'polypeptide(L)'
;RHQVLLNATALREGRPYSAAALQRTYNNFARLQAVKYTNIRFSEVPDSNLVTENGMERDSISRQMDCNIQISTNKPSTIAFQPEGTNTAGDLGAAASLTYTNRNLFRGSEQLSIELRGAYEAITGLEGYQDQNYTEYSVEGKLVFPRFLAPFLSRNFRRRQTANSELSAS
;
A
#
# COMPACT_ATOMS: atom_id res chain seq x y z
N ARG A 1 0.65 -9.90 11.49
CA ARG A 1 -0.30 -9.66 10.38
C ARG A 1 -1.68 -9.24 10.88
N HIS A 2 -2.29 -10.01 11.79
CA HIS A 2 -3.65 -9.75 12.28
C HIS A 2 -3.78 -8.38 12.97
N GLN A 3 -2.85 -8.01 13.84
CA GLN A 3 -2.89 -6.74 14.57
C GLN A 3 -2.80 -5.50 13.67
N VAL A 4 -2.08 -5.57 12.55
CA VAL A 4 -1.98 -4.44 11.60
C VAL A 4 -3.34 -4.17 10.95
N LEU A 5 -4.05 -5.23 10.55
CA LEU A 5 -5.38 -5.15 9.98
C LEU A 5 -6.41 -4.64 11.00
N LEU A 6 -6.39 -5.18 12.22
CA LEU A 6 -7.26 -4.72 13.30
C LEU A 6 -7.03 -3.24 13.64
N ASN A 7 -5.78 -2.79 13.65
CA ASN A 7 -5.46 -1.38 13.88
C ASN A 7 -5.86 -0.46 12.73
N ALA A 8 -5.94 -0.98 11.51
CA ALA A 8 -6.38 -0.25 10.34
C ALA A 8 -7.93 -0.20 10.22
N THR A 9 -8.64 -1.10 10.91
CA THR A 9 -10.11 -1.14 10.94
C THR A 9 -10.64 -0.03 11.84
N ALA A 10 -11.47 0.86 11.28
CA ALA A 10 -12.17 1.91 12.03
C ALA A 10 -13.53 1.45 12.56
N LEU A 11 -14.06 0.34 12.05
CA LEU A 11 -15.26 -0.33 12.55
C LEU A 11 -14.98 -0.97 13.91
N ARG A 12 -15.96 -0.92 14.79
CA ARG A 12 -15.86 -1.47 16.15
C ARG A 12 -17.09 -2.28 16.48
N GLU A 13 -16.90 -3.43 17.11
CA GLU A 13 -17.98 -4.26 17.64
C GLU A 13 -18.79 -3.47 18.68
N GLY A 14 -20.11 -3.69 18.72
CA GLY A 14 -21.03 -3.04 19.65
C GLY A 14 -21.28 -1.55 19.38
N ARG A 15 -20.81 -1.02 18.24
CA ARG A 15 -21.08 0.35 17.82
C ARG A 15 -22.08 0.40 16.68
N PRO A 16 -22.93 1.45 16.60
CA PRO A 16 -23.83 1.64 15.47
C PRO A 16 -23.06 1.71 14.14
N TYR A 17 -23.71 1.26 13.07
CA TYR A 17 -23.16 1.40 11.72
C TYR A 17 -22.84 2.87 11.40
N SER A 18 -21.68 3.09 10.84
CA SER A 18 -21.25 4.41 10.40
C SER A 18 -20.58 4.33 9.04
N ALA A 19 -21.19 5.00 8.06
CA ALA A 19 -20.62 5.10 6.70
C ALA A 19 -19.24 5.78 6.72
N ALA A 20 -19.03 6.74 7.62
CA ALA A 20 -17.73 7.39 7.80
C ALA A 20 -16.66 6.42 8.33
N ALA A 21 -17.02 5.53 9.25
CA ALA A 21 -16.10 4.50 9.76
C ALA A 21 -15.78 3.46 8.67
N LEU A 22 -16.77 3.09 7.86
CA LEU A 22 -16.59 2.20 6.71
C LEU A 22 -15.61 2.81 5.69
N GLN A 23 -15.84 4.07 5.29
CA GLN A 23 -14.96 4.77 4.36
C GLN A 23 -13.53 4.90 4.88
N ARG A 24 -13.37 5.20 6.18
CA ARG A 24 -12.05 5.24 6.82
C ARG A 24 -11.37 3.87 6.78
N THR A 25 -12.12 2.79 7.00
CA THR A 25 -11.58 1.42 6.93
C THR A 25 -11.07 1.11 5.53
N TYR A 26 -11.83 1.43 4.48
CA TYR A 26 -11.38 1.27 3.08
C TYR A 26 -10.13 2.08 2.80
N ASN A 27 -10.09 3.35 3.19
CA ASN A 27 -8.95 4.23 2.98
C ASN A 27 -7.70 3.74 3.74
N ASN A 28 -7.87 3.23 4.96
CA ASN A 28 -6.77 2.68 5.74
C ASN A 28 -6.21 1.41 5.10
N PHE A 29 -7.06 0.51 4.62
CA PHE A 29 -6.62 -0.71 3.94
C PHE A 29 -5.95 -0.43 2.59
N ALA A 30 -6.46 0.54 1.82
CA ALA A 30 -5.87 0.96 0.55
C ALA A 30 -4.42 1.48 0.69
N ARG A 31 -4.06 1.99 1.87
CA ARG A 31 -2.68 2.46 2.16
C ARG A 31 -1.72 1.33 2.51
N LEU A 32 -2.22 0.16 2.86
CA LEU A 32 -1.38 -0.98 3.18
C LEU A 32 -0.86 -1.61 1.90
N GLN A 33 0.42 -1.50 1.64
CA GLN A 33 1.08 -2.03 0.44
C GLN A 33 0.92 -3.54 0.28
N ALA A 34 0.72 -4.24 1.39
CA ALA A 34 0.47 -5.67 1.41
C ALA A 34 -0.97 -6.05 0.99
N VAL A 35 -1.92 -5.09 0.98
CA VAL A 35 -3.32 -5.33 0.63
C VAL A 35 -3.53 -5.04 -0.86
N LYS A 36 -4.12 -6.01 -1.57
CA LYS A 36 -4.46 -5.89 -2.98
C LYS A 36 -5.91 -5.46 -3.17
N TYR A 37 -6.80 -6.09 -2.42
CA TYR A 37 -8.23 -5.92 -2.55
C TYR A 37 -8.93 -6.11 -1.21
N THR A 38 -9.93 -5.28 -0.94
CA THR A 38 -10.75 -5.33 0.27
C THR A 38 -12.22 -5.38 -0.12
N ASN A 39 -12.96 -6.32 0.45
CA ASN A 39 -14.41 -6.42 0.32
C ASN A 39 -15.01 -6.47 1.72
N ILE A 40 -15.90 -5.52 2.02
CA ILE A 40 -16.60 -5.44 3.29
C ILE A 40 -18.08 -5.65 3.01
N ARG A 41 -18.65 -6.68 3.63
CA ARG A 41 -20.06 -7.05 3.51
C ARG A 41 -20.71 -6.99 4.88
N PHE A 42 -21.91 -6.48 4.91
CA PHE A 42 -22.78 -6.50 6.06
C PHE A 42 -23.93 -7.46 5.79
N SER A 43 -24.25 -8.30 6.75
CA SER A 43 -25.41 -9.17 6.76
C SER A 43 -26.23 -8.94 8.01
N GLU A 44 -27.53 -8.86 7.89
CA GLU A 44 -28.41 -8.80 9.04
C GLU A 44 -28.38 -10.16 9.75
N VAL A 45 -28.22 -10.14 11.07
CA VAL A 45 -28.38 -11.31 11.90
C VAL A 45 -29.88 -11.47 12.14
N PRO A 46 -30.52 -12.58 11.69
CA PRO A 46 -31.90 -12.82 12.01
C PRO A 46 -32.06 -12.96 13.53
N ASP A 47 -32.79 -12.06 14.14
CA ASP A 47 -33.11 -12.11 15.57
C ASP A 47 -33.99 -13.35 15.84
N SER A 48 -33.36 -14.44 16.24
CA SER A 48 -34.05 -15.66 16.67
C SER A 48 -34.70 -15.53 18.06
N ASN A 49 -34.56 -14.40 18.74
CA ASN A 49 -35.02 -14.15 20.11
C ASN A 49 -35.85 -12.87 20.25
N LEU A 50 -36.73 -12.57 19.28
CA LEU A 50 -37.84 -11.66 19.56
C LEU A 50 -38.90 -12.44 20.37
N VAL A 51 -38.61 -12.72 21.63
CA VAL A 51 -39.65 -13.06 22.61
C VAL A 51 -40.42 -11.77 22.84
N THR A 52 -41.59 -11.71 22.25
CA THR A 52 -42.60 -10.69 22.50
C THR A 52 -43.10 -10.85 23.91
N GLU A 53 -42.40 -10.34 24.90
CA GLU A 53 -42.93 -10.20 26.25
C GLU A 53 -43.61 -8.82 26.35
N ASN A 54 -44.94 -8.89 26.38
CA ASN A 54 -45.82 -7.79 26.66
C ASN A 54 -45.85 -6.61 25.67
N GLY A 55 -46.56 -6.74 24.53
CA GLY A 55 -47.52 -5.77 23.96
C GLY A 55 -47.15 -4.29 23.83
N MET A 56 -45.90 -3.88 24.09
CA MET A 56 -45.42 -2.54 23.85
C MET A 56 -44.39 -2.59 22.71
N GLU A 57 -44.78 -2.10 21.53
CA GLU A 57 -43.87 -1.75 20.46
C GLU A 57 -42.81 -0.79 20.99
N ARG A 58 -41.63 -1.31 21.31
CA ARG A 58 -40.45 -0.46 21.47
C ARG A 58 -39.98 -0.05 20.08
N ASP A 59 -40.19 1.19 19.74
CA ASP A 59 -39.90 1.84 18.47
C ASP A 59 -38.36 1.98 18.18
N SER A 60 -37.54 1.14 18.79
CA SER A 60 -36.10 1.07 18.52
C SER A 60 -35.67 -0.37 18.30
N ILE A 61 -35.99 -0.92 17.12
CA ILE A 61 -35.44 -2.21 16.68
C ILE A 61 -33.98 -1.98 16.33
N SER A 62 -33.07 -2.21 17.28
CA SER A 62 -31.66 -2.25 17.00
C SER A 62 -31.34 -3.57 16.29
N ARG A 63 -31.32 -3.54 14.96
CA ARG A 63 -30.91 -4.70 14.16
C ARG A 63 -29.42 -4.92 14.32
N GLN A 64 -29.05 -6.13 14.70
CA GLN A 64 -27.65 -6.54 14.73
C GLN A 64 -27.17 -6.85 13.30
N MET A 65 -25.99 -6.38 12.97
CA MET A 65 -25.38 -6.60 11.66
C MET A 65 -24.00 -7.24 11.84
N ASP A 66 -23.79 -8.35 11.16
CA ASP A 66 -22.47 -8.95 11.05
C ASP A 66 -21.65 -8.26 9.95
N CYS A 67 -20.42 -7.91 10.28
CA CYS A 67 -19.47 -7.32 9.34
C CYS A 67 -18.42 -8.35 8.94
N ASN A 68 -18.44 -8.77 7.68
CA ASN A 68 -17.44 -9.66 7.11
C ASN A 68 -16.45 -8.87 6.25
N ILE A 69 -15.17 -8.90 6.63
CA ILE A 69 -14.09 -8.20 5.92
C ILE A 69 -13.21 -9.24 5.24
N GLN A 70 -13.27 -9.30 3.93
CA GLN A 70 -12.41 -10.14 3.09
C GLN A 70 -11.27 -9.33 2.51
N ILE A 71 -10.04 -9.78 2.73
CA ILE A 71 -8.84 -9.09 2.27
C ILE A 71 -8.01 -10.06 1.43
N SER A 72 -7.72 -9.64 0.20
CA SER A 72 -6.69 -10.26 -0.64
C SER A 72 -5.38 -9.53 -0.47
N THR A 73 -4.28 -10.28 -0.40
CA THR A 73 -2.95 -9.72 -0.22
C THR A 73 -2.15 -9.77 -1.52
N ASN A 74 -1.29 -8.77 -1.72
CA ASN A 74 -0.28 -8.79 -2.79
C ASN A 74 0.78 -9.87 -2.53
N LYS A 75 1.46 -10.30 -3.59
CA LYS A 75 2.69 -11.09 -3.44
C LYS A 75 3.69 -10.28 -2.60
N PRO A 76 4.30 -10.88 -1.59
CA PRO A 76 5.20 -10.15 -0.70
C PRO A 76 6.43 -9.61 -1.42
N SER A 77 6.94 -10.33 -2.41
CA SER A 77 8.12 -9.93 -3.18
C SER A 77 7.85 -10.04 -4.67
N THR A 78 8.38 -9.08 -5.42
CA THR A 78 8.36 -9.07 -6.89
C THR A 78 9.73 -8.63 -7.40
N ILE A 79 10.14 -9.21 -8.53
CA ILE A 79 11.31 -8.79 -9.29
C ILE A 79 10.80 -8.38 -10.66
N ALA A 80 11.19 -7.20 -11.12
CA ALA A 80 10.91 -6.70 -12.46
C ALA A 80 12.23 -6.44 -13.18
N PHE A 81 12.32 -6.85 -14.43
CA PHE A 81 13.42 -6.55 -15.33
C PHE A 81 12.89 -5.74 -16.49
N GLN A 82 13.47 -4.58 -16.77
CA GLN A 82 13.04 -3.66 -17.82
C GLN A 82 14.25 -3.33 -18.70
N PRO A 83 14.34 -3.92 -19.91
CA PRO A 83 15.27 -3.49 -20.94
C PRO A 83 14.72 -2.25 -21.63
N GLU A 84 15.58 -1.28 -21.92
CA GLU A 84 15.27 -0.03 -22.62
C GLU A 84 16.26 0.15 -23.78
N GLY A 85 15.76 0.57 -24.93
CA GLY A 85 16.57 1.01 -26.06
C GLY A 85 16.28 2.47 -26.35
N THR A 86 17.30 3.27 -26.53
CA THR A 86 17.18 4.70 -26.86
C THR A 86 17.89 5.00 -28.18
N ASN A 87 17.32 5.92 -28.95
CA ASN A 87 17.95 6.47 -30.14
C ASN A 87 17.74 7.99 -30.09
N THR A 88 18.77 8.71 -29.76
CA THR A 88 18.74 10.18 -29.63
C THR A 88 19.63 10.79 -30.69
N ALA A 89 19.01 11.42 -31.71
CA ALA A 89 19.72 12.15 -32.76
C ALA A 89 20.78 11.33 -33.54
N GLY A 90 20.60 10.00 -33.60
CA GLY A 90 21.57 9.08 -34.26
C GLY A 90 22.47 8.31 -33.30
N ASP A 91 22.50 8.69 -32.04
CA ASP A 91 23.21 7.96 -30.98
C ASP A 91 22.35 6.81 -30.47
N LEU A 92 22.93 5.62 -30.48
CA LEU A 92 22.25 4.41 -30.03
C LEU A 92 22.62 4.12 -28.57
N GLY A 93 21.58 4.03 -27.72
CA GLY A 93 21.73 3.66 -26.34
C GLY A 93 20.92 2.41 -25.97
N ALA A 94 21.43 1.69 -25.00
CA ALA A 94 20.74 0.60 -24.35
C ALA A 94 20.84 0.74 -22.84
N ALA A 95 19.73 0.54 -22.13
CA ALA A 95 19.71 0.50 -20.69
C ALA A 95 18.94 -0.73 -20.20
N ALA A 96 19.24 -1.18 -19.00
CA ALA A 96 18.47 -2.20 -18.35
C ALA A 96 18.31 -1.85 -16.87
N SER A 97 17.13 -2.03 -16.33
CA SER A 97 16.88 -1.91 -14.90
C SER A 97 16.36 -3.23 -14.31
N LEU A 98 16.80 -3.50 -13.08
CA LEU A 98 16.36 -4.62 -12.26
C LEU A 98 15.81 -4.06 -10.95
N THR A 99 14.51 -4.19 -10.74
CA THR A 99 13.83 -3.69 -9.55
C THR A 99 13.37 -4.85 -8.68
N TYR A 100 13.85 -4.92 -7.46
CA TYR A 100 13.33 -5.78 -6.41
C TYR A 100 12.42 -5.00 -5.49
N THR A 101 11.19 -5.47 -5.29
CA THR A 101 10.23 -4.86 -4.37
C THR A 101 9.74 -5.88 -3.35
N ASN A 102 9.85 -5.55 -2.07
CA ASN A 102 9.25 -6.31 -0.96
C ASN A 102 8.21 -5.43 -0.25
N ARG A 103 6.95 -5.89 -0.17
CA ARG A 103 5.80 -5.12 0.36
C ARG A 103 5.44 -5.44 1.79
N ASN A 104 6.25 -6.19 2.49
CA ASN A 104 5.96 -6.60 3.87
C ASN A 104 7.24 -6.93 4.65
N LEU A 105 8.24 -6.05 4.56
CA LEU A 105 9.60 -6.28 5.04
C LEU A 105 9.64 -6.67 6.53
N PHE A 106 8.99 -5.89 7.38
CA PHE A 106 8.92 -6.12 8.83
C PHE A 106 7.54 -6.61 9.31
N ARG A 107 6.72 -7.18 8.41
CA ARG A 107 5.36 -7.66 8.69
C ARG A 107 4.36 -6.54 9.07
N GLY A 108 4.72 -5.28 8.85
CA GLY A 108 3.91 -4.09 9.10
C GLY A 108 3.39 -3.42 7.83
N SER A 109 3.53 -4.08 6.65
CA SER A 109 3.21 -3.52 5.33
C SER A 109 4.18 -2.42 4.87
N GLU A 110 5.41 -2.46 5.35
CA GLU A 110 6.50 -1.62 4.86
C GLU A 110 6.93 -2.12 3.47
N GLN A 111 7.20 -1.19 2.57
CA GLN A 111 7.70 -1.50 1.24
C GLN A 111 9.17 -1.10 1.12
N LEU A 112 10.00 -2.09 0.79
CA LEU A 112 11.38 -1.88 0.34
C LEU A 112 11.41 -2.05 -1.18
N SER A 113 11.97 -1.09 -1.90
CA SER A 113 12.28 -1.18 -3.32
C SER A 113 13.77 -0.91 -3.51
N ILE A 114 14.43 -1.79 -4.24
CA ILE A 114 15.83 -1.62 -4.65
C ILE A 114 15.86 -1.71 -6.16
N GLU A 115 16.40 -0.69 -6.80
CA GLU A 115 16.56 -0.62 -8.24
C GLU A 115 18.04 -0.54 -8.59
N LEU A 116 18.45 -1.39 -9.51
CA LEU A 116 19.76 -1.37 -10.14
C LEU A 116 19.54 -1.02 -11.61
N ARG A 117 20.19 0.01 -12.08
CA ARG A 117 20.11 0.44 -13.49
C ARG A 117 21.51 0.52 -14.06
N GLY A 118 21.67 -0.01 -15.27
CA GLY A 118 22.85 0.17 -16.11
C GLY A 118 22.43 0.76 -17.44
N ALA A 119 23.12 1.76 -17.92
CA ALA A 119 22.91 2.37 -19.22
C ALA A 119 24.24 2.47 -19.98
N TYR A 120 24.16 2.26 -21.27
CA TYR A 120 25.25 2.39 -22.22
C TYR A 120 24.77 3.21 -23.41
N GLU A 121 25.51 4.23 -23.78
CA GLU A 121 25.23 5.08 -24.92
C GLU A 121 26.47 5.19 -25.80
N ALA A 122 26.33 4.83 -27.05
CA ALA A 122 27.38 5.00 -28.05
C ALA A 122 27.14 6.35 -28.76
N ILE A 123 27.96 7.33 -28.44
CA ILE A 123 27.91 8.66 -29.04
C ILE A 123 28.74 8.63 -30.32
N THR A 124 28.07 8.70 -31.47
CA THR A 124 28.72 8.87 -32.76
C THR A 124 29.04 10.36 -32.94
N GLY A 125 30.28 10.69 -32.67
CA GLY A 125 30.76 12.08 -32.67
C GLY A 125 30.63 12.78 -34.03
N LEU A 126 30.41 14.11 -33.98
CA LEU A 126 30.66 15.05 -35.08
C LEU A 126 32.10 14.90 -35.55
N GLU A 127 32.33 15.02 -36.88
CA GLU A 127 33.66 14.94 -37.50
C GLU A 127 34.72 15.74 -36.69
N GLY A 128 35.69 15.02 -36.13
CA GLY A 128 36.80 15.61 -35.34
C GLY A 128 36.81 15.32 -33.85
N TYR A 129 35.79 14.67 -33.29
CA TYR A 129 35.77 14.18 -31.93
C TYR A 129 35.85 12.65 -31.95
N GLN A 130 36.66 12.07 -31.05
CA GLN A 130 36.71 10.60 -30.88
C GLN A 130 35.39 10.09 -30.37
N ASP A 131 34.94 8.95 -30.88
CA ASP A 131 33.78 8.23 -30.38
C ASP A 131 33.90 8.03 -28.88
N GLN A 132 33.00 8.65 -28.11
CA GLN A 132 32.97 8.51 -26.67
C GLN A 132 31.78 7.64 -26.30
N ASN A 133 32.07 6.53 -25.64
CA ASN A 133 31.04 5.68 -25.07
C ASN A 133 30.74 6.15 -23.64
N TYR A 134 29.48 6.39 -23.36
CA TYR A 134 29.02 6.74 -22.03
C TYR A 134 28.44 5.51 -21.35
N THR A 135 28.88 5.22 -20.14
CA THR A 135 28.35 4.11 -19.33
C THR A 135 27.94 4.66 -17.97
N GLU A 136 26.70 4.41 -17.57
CA GLU A 136 26.15 4.84 -16.32
C GLU A 136 25.64 3.64 -15.52
N TYR A 137 25.95 3.63 -14.23
CA TYR A 137 25.38 2.69 -13.27
C TYR A 137 24.75 3.44 -12.14
N SER A 138 23.50 3.11 -11.81
CA SER A 138 22.84 3.70 -10.66
C SER A 138 22.22 2.64 -9.77
N VAL A 139 22.20 2.91 -8.47
CA VAL A 139 21.55 2.08 -7.45
C VAL A 139 20.65 2.97 -6.64
N GLU A 140 19.36 2.66 -6.65
CA GLU A 140 18.38 3.39 -5.86
C GLU A 140 17.75 2.46 -4.82
N GLY A 141 17.70 2.93 -3.57
CA GLY A 141 17.00 2.29 -2.46
C GLY A 141 15.87 3.16 -1.95
N LYS A 142 14.66 2.60 -1.86
CA LYS A 142 13.47 3.30 -1.37
C LYS A 142 12.77 2.46 -0.32
N LEU A 143 12.54 3.05 0.86
CA LEU A 143 11.81 2.43 1.96
C LEU A 143 10.59 3.27 2.33
N VAL A 144 9.41 2.71 2.16
CA VAL A 144 8.12 3.37 2.42
C VAL A 144 7.45 2.71 3.62
N PHE A 145 7.10 3.53 4.59
CA PHE A 145 6.32 3.13 5.76
C PHE A 145 4.88 3.58 5.61
N PRO A 146 3.87 2.70 5.75
CA PRO A 146 2.46 3.07 5.64
C PRO A 146 1.96 3.90 6.83
N ARG A 147 2.85 4.20 7.78
CA ARG A 147 2.57 4.99 8.98
C ARG A 147 3.58 6.10 9.13
N PHE A 148 3.13 7.21 9.69
CA PHE A 148 4.01 8.30 10.06
C PHE A 148 4.98 7.85 11.19
N LEU A 149 6.28 7.81 10.87
CA LEU A 149 7.34 7.47 11.81
C LEU A 149 7.77 8.72 12.58
N ALA A 150 7.05 9.04 13.63
CA ALA A 150 7.50 10.04 14.59
C ALA A 150 7.52 9.41 15.98
N PRO A 151 8.67 8.94 16.47
CA PRO A 151 8.77 8.26 17.76
C PRO A 151 8.39 9.15 18.93
N PHE A 152 8.51 10.47 18.76
CA PHE A 152 8.23 11.48 19.79
C PHE A 152 6.75 11.88 19.93
N LEU A 153 5.88 11.43 19.02
CA LEU A 153 4.46 11.79 19.04
C LEU A 153 3.59 10.71 19.69
N SER A 154 2.57 11.15 20.43
CA SER A 154 1.64 10.26 21.12
C SER A 154 0.94 9.28 20.18
N ARG A 155 0.57 8.09 20.69
CA ARG A 155 -0.13 7.05 19.90
C ARG A 155 -1.44 7.57 19.29
N ASN A 156 -2.15 8.45 19.99
CA ASN A 156 -3.43 9.00 19.53
C ASN A 156 -3.24 9.99 18.37
N PHE A 157 -2.16 10.78 18.40
CA PHE A 157 -1.83 11.69 17.31
C PHE A 157 -1.43 10.92 16.05
N ARG A 158 -0.58 9.90 16.17
CA ARG A 158 -0.17 9.04 15.05
C ARG A 158 -1.33 8.31 14.38
N ARG A 159 -2.38 7.94 15.12
CA ARG A 159 -3.58 7.30 14.58
C ARG A 159 -4.46 8.25 13.74
N ARG A 160 -4.38 9.55 13.99
CA ARG A 160 -5.15 10.58 13.26
C ARG A 160 -4.42 11.06 12.01
N GLN A 161 -3.12 10.88 11.94
CA GLN A 161 -2.31 11.27 10.79
C GLN A 161 -2.42 10.21 9.67
N THR A 162 -2.66 10.72 8.48
CA THR A 162 -2.80 9.92 7.25
C THR A 162 -1.54 9.98 6.38
N ALA A 163 -0.42 10.42 6.94
CA ALA A 163 0.85 10.59 6.25
C ALA A 163 1.65 9.29 6.19
N ASN A 164 2.35 9.08 5.08
CA ASN A 164 3.35 8.04 4.90
C ASN A 164 4.73 8.63 5.16
N SER A 165 5.69 7.81 5.59
CA SER A 165 7.10 8.19 5.65
C SER A 165 7.86 7.45 4.56
N GLU A 166 8.67 8.19 3.80
CA GLU A 166 9.50 7.67 2.73
C GLU A 166 10.95 8.04 3.00
N LEU A 167 11.84 7.06 2.86
CA LEU A 167 13.29 7.23 2.90
C LEU A 167 13.83 6.73 1.57
N SER A 168 14.56 7.58 0.85
CA SER A 168 15.21 7.24 -0.41
C SER A 168 16.70 7.57 -0.33
N ALA A 169 17.51 6.74 -0.98
CA ALA A 169 18.94 6.94 -1.17
C ALA A 169 19.31 6.52 -2.60
N SER A 170 20.10 7.33 -3.26
CA SER A 170 20.62 7.11 -4.60
C SER A 170 22.11 7.39 -4.65
#